data_b121a748c732fe24793d5c2c841fa5c2
#
_entry.id   b121a748c732fe24793d5c2c841fa5c2
#
_cell.length_a   1.000
_cell.length_b   1.000
_cell.length_c   1.000
_cell.angle_alpha   90.00
_cell.angle_beta   90.00
_cell.angle_gamma   90.00
#
_symmetry.space_group_name_H-M   'P 1'
#
loop_
_entity.id
_entity.type
_entity.pdbx_description
1 polymer ?
#
loop_
_entity_poly.entity_id
_entity_poly.type
_entity_poly.pdbx_seq_one_letter_code
_entity_poly.pdbx_strand_id
1 'polypeptide(L)'
;MKIAFIAMSGIRACDTELLELGLTLPGFVERSKQIASLPSLGLLTLAGMTPKHHDIHYIEIPDLTAESTEVDHFDLVALSSYSAQIDEAYELAMRFRARGVPVVIGGPHVTARPHEARKYCTSVILGEGEPVWLQVLEDAQQGRLKLIYDARKLDFELADAPMPAFEL
;
A
#
# COMPACT_ATOMS: atom_id res chain seq x y z
N MET A 1 -6.66 9.87 -14.44
CA MET A 1 -5.55 10.08 -13.46
C MET A 1 -4.48 9.01 -13.69
N LYS A 2 -3.23 9.34 -13.44
CA LYS A 2 -2.13 8.40 -13.31
C LYS A 2 -2.02 7.98 -11.84
N ILE A 3 -2.23 6.70 -11.54
CA ILE A 3 -2.37 6.18 -10.18
C ILE A 3 -1.29 5.15 -9.89
N ALA A 4 -0.55 5.33 -8.81
CA ALA A 4 0.38 4.31 -8.32
C ALA A 4 -0.27 3.50 -7.19
N PHE A 5 -0.23 2.18 -7.32
CA PHE A 5 -0.51 1.23 -6.26
C PHE A 5 0.83 0.72 -5.72
N ILE A 6 1.19 1.14 -4.51
CA ILE A 6 2.50 0.84 -3.95
C ILE A 6 2.37 -0.10 -2.76
N ALA A 7 2.99 -1.26 -2.87
CA ALA A 7 3.12 -2.23 -1.80
C ALA A 7 4.50 -2.12 -1.16
N MET A 8 4.54 -1.91 0.16
CA MET A 8 5.78 -2.13 0.89
C MET A 8 5.98 -3.64 1.04
N SER A 9 7.03 -4.15 0.45
CA SER A 9 7.38 -5.57 0.44
C SER A 9 8.74 -5.82 1.12
N GLY A 10 9.24 -7.05 1.08
CA GLY A 10 10.54 -7.40 1.65
C GLY A 10 10.52 -7.78 3.14
N ILE A 11 11.65 -8.25 3.62
CA ILE A 11 11.85 -8.71 5.00
C ILE A 11 12.46 -7.59 5.81
N ARG A 12 11.76 -7.13 6.86
CA ARG A 12 12.24 -6.08 7.78
C ARG A 12 12.72 -6.60 9.13
N ALA A 13 12.25 -7.77 9.54
CA ALA A 13 12.61 -8.36 10.82
C ALA A 13 13.79 -9.31 10.66
N CYS A 14 14.95 -8.82 10.19
CA CYS A 14 16.16 -9.59 10.16
C CYS A 14 17.35 -8.75 10.65
N ASP A 15 18.12 -9.34 11.55
CA ASP A 15 19.43 -8.84 11.91
C ASP A 15 20.44 -9.44 10.92
N THR A 16 21.07 -8.60 10.11
CA THR A 16 22.00 -9.02 9.07
C THR A 16 23.23 -9.71 9.65
N GLU A 17 23.73 -9.27 10.81
CA GLU A 17 24.88 -9.89 11.48
C GLU A 17 24.53 -11.30 11.96
N LEU A 18 23.35 -11.49 12.55
CA LEU A 18 22.88 -12.81 12.98
C LEU A 18 22.63 -13.74 11.79
N LEU A 19 22.17 -13.21 10.65
CA LEU A 19 22.03 -13.96 9.40
C LEU A 19 23.36 -14.45 8.87
N GLU A 20 24.38 -13.58 8.84
CA GLU A 20 25.73 -13.92 8.40
C GLU A 20 26.40 -14.97 9.32
N LEU A 21 26.09 -14.94 10.61
CA LEU A 21 26.55 -15.93 11.59
C LEU A 21 25.76 -17.25 11.53
N GLY A 22 24.75 -17.37 10.67
CA GLY A 22 23.90 -18.56 10.57
C GLY A 22 22.98 -18.78 11.78
N LEU A 23 22.80 -17.77 12.63
CA LEU A 23 21.99 -17.84 13.85
C LEU A 23 20.50 -17.58 13.56
N THR A 24 19.97 -18.31 12.60
CA THR A 24 18.53 -18.25 12.22
C THR A 24 17.92 -19.64 12.27
N LEU A 25 16.61 -19.69 12.37
CA LEU A 25 15.89 -20.96 12.23
C LEU A 25 16.09 -21.52 10.81
N PRO A 26 16.37 -22.85 10.67
CA PRO A 26 16.53 -23.47 9.37
C PRO A 26 15.32 -23.18 8.45
N GLY A 27 15.59 -22.73 7.23
CA GLY A 27 14.57 -22.38 6.24
C GLY A 27 13.77 -21.11 6.54
N PHE A 28 14.10 -20.38 7.61
CA PHE A 28 13.39 -19.12 7.94
C PHE A 28 13.62 -18.04 6.89
N VAL A 29 14.87 -17.87 6.44
CA VAL A 29 15.23 -16.84 5.46
C VAL A 29 14.58 -17.13 4.10
N GLU A 30 14.65 -18.40 3.63
CA GLU A 30 14.02 -18.79 2.36
C GLU A 30 12.52 -18.63 2.38
N ARG A 31 11.86 -19.06 3.47
CA ARG A 31 10.40 -18.87 3.62
C ARG A 31 10.02 -17.40 3.69
N SER A 32 10.77 -16.61 4.43
CA SER A 32 10.50 -15.17 4.56
C SER A 32 10.68 -14.46 3.22
N LYS A 33 11.68 -14.82 2.42
CA LYS A 33 11.87 -14.29 1.06
C LYS A 33 10.71 -14.66 0.15
N GLN A 34 10.23 -15.91 0.20
CA GLN A 34 9.08 -16.35 -0.60
C GLN A 34 7.80 -15.61 -0.22
N ILE A 35 7.53 -15.45 1.08
CA ILE A 35 6.35 -14.70 1.56
C ILE A 35 6.47 -13.22 1.20
N ALA A 36 7.65 -12.64 1.34
CA ALA A 36 7.90 -11.23 0.99
C ALA A 36 7.84 -10.95 -0.52
N SER A 37 7.92 -11.99 -1.36
CA SER A 37 7.79 -11.87 -2.82
C SER A 37 6.35 -12.02 -3.33
N LEU A 38 5.39 -12.29 -2.44
CA LEU A 38 3.98 -12.35 -2.86
C LEU A 38 3.45 -10.93 -3.08
N PRO A 39 2.77 -10.69 -4.21
CA PRO A 39 2.20 -9.37 -4.48
C PRO A 39 1.08 -9.03 -3.50
N SER A 40 0.83 -7.75 -3.30
CA SER A 40 -0.27 -7.28 -2.47
C SER A 40 -1.61 -7.52 -3.15
N LEU A 41 -2.29 -8.63 -2.82
CA LEU A 41 -3.58 -8.98 -3.41
C LEU A 41 -4.62 -7.86 -3.22
N GLY A 42 -4.68 -7.23 -2.04
CA GLY A 42 -5.60 -6.14 -1.81
C GLY A 42 -5.38 -4.96 -2.76
N LEU A 43 -4.13 -4.54 -2.99
CA LEU A 43 -3.85 -3.48 -3.95
C LEU A 43 -4.15 -3.91 -5.39
N LEU A 44 -3.83 -5.14 -5.77
CA LEU A 44 -4.16 -5.67 -7.11
C LEU A 44 -5.67 -5.80 -7.30
N THR A 45 -6.44 -6.13 -6.27
CA THR A 45 -7.91 -6.12 -6.32
C THR A 45 -8.44 -4.70 -6.54
N LEU A 46 -7.95 -3.72 -5.79
CA LEU A 46 -8.32 -2.31 -6.00
C LEU A 46 -7.93 -1.82 -7.39
N ALA A 47 -6.77 -2.24 -7.90
CA ALA A 47 -6.36 -1.95 -9.27
C ALA A 47 -7.34 -2.55 -10.29
N GLY A 48 -7.77 -3.80 -10.11
CA GLY A 48 -8.80 -4.45 -10.95
C GLY A 48 -10.17 -3.76 -10.88
N MET A 49 -10.51 -3.13 -9.74
CA MET A 49 -11.72 -2.34 -9.58
C MET A 49 -11.61 -0.94 -10.20
N THR A 50 -10.41 -0.49 -10.49
CA THR A 50 -10.17 0.86 -11.01
C THR A 50 -10.62 0.97 -12.46
N PRO A 51 -11.45 1.97 -12.83
CA PRO A 51 -11.94 2.12 -14.20
C PRO A 51 -10.80 2.25 -15.22
N LYS A 52 -10.92 1.58 -16.36
CA LYS A 52 -9.88 1.44 -17.40
C LYS A 52 -9.39 2.75 -18.04
N HIS A 53 -10.06 3.87 -17.80
CA HIS A 53 -9.62 5.17 -18.28
C HIS A 53 -8.53 5.81 -17.41
N HIS A 54 -8.20 5.20 -16.28
CA HIS A 54 -7.06 5.57 -15.46
C HIS A 54 -5.80 4.86 -15.94
N ASP A 55 -4.66 5.54 -15.83
CA ASP A 55 -3.33 4.98 -16.06
C ASP A 55 -2.83 4.38 -14.73
N ILE A 56 -2.67 3.06 -14.66
CA ILE A 56 -2.43 2.32 -13.43
C ILE A 56 -1.01 1.76 -13.43
N HIS A 57 -0.30 1.97 -12.33
CA HIS A 57 1.03 1.43 -12.09
C HIS A 57 1.05 0.66 -10.76
N TYR A 58 1.51 -0.57 -10.77
CA TYR A 58 1.76 -1.36 -9.56
C TYR A 58 3.26 -1.39 -9.27
N ILE A 59 3.65 -1.06 -8.04
CA ILE A 59 5.05 -0.93 -7.64
C ILE A 59 5.25 -1.65 -6.30
N GLU A 60 6.26 -2.51 -6.24
CA GLU A 60 6.71 -3.11 -4.98
C GLU A 60 8.01 -2.47 -4.53
N ILE A 61 8.04 -2.02 -3.28
CA ILE A 61 9.24 -1.44 -2.67
C ILE A 61 9.73 -2.37 -1.57
N PRO A 62 10.77 -3.16 -1.87
CA PRO A 62 11.34 -4.08 -0.88
C PRO A 62 12.20 -3.35 0.17
N ASP A 63 12.85 -2.26 -0.20
CA ASP A 63 13.69 -1.46 0.67
C ASP A 63 13.75 -0.01 0.17
N LEU A 64 13.21 0.90 0.96
CA LEU A 64 13.15 2.32 0.60
C LEU A 64 14.55 2.98 0.58
N THR A 65 15.52 2.42 1.29
CA THR A 65 16.88 2.97 1.36
C THR A 65 17.75 2.54 0.16
N ALA A 66 17.45 1.38 -0.44
CA ALA A 66 18.17 0.82 -1.56
C ALA A 66 17.74 1.36 -2.92
N GLU A 67 16.51 1.88 -3.00
CA GLU A 67 15.96 2.39 -4.25
C GLU A 67 16.10 3.91 -4.34
N SER A 68 16.78 4.37 -5.40
CA SER A 68 16.59 5.73 -5.89
C SER A 68 15.17 5.79 -6.46
N THR A 69 14.17 5.97 -5.60
CA THR A 69 12.80 6.19 -6.05
C THR A 69 12.75 7.54 -6.77
N GLU A 70 13.13 7.53 -8.07
CA GLU A 70 12.65 8.57 -8.97
C GLU A 70 11.15 8.43 -9.02
N VAL A 71 10.51 9.21 -8.18
CA VAL A 71 9.05 9.19 -8.05
C VAL A 71 8.50 9.86 -9.28
N ASP A 72 8.03 9.05 -10.22
CA ASP A 72 7.24 9.49 -11.37
C ASP A 72 6.09 10.41 -10.91
N HIS A 73 5.64 11.23 -11.80
CA HIS A 73 4.54 12.14 -11.50
C HIS A 73 3.22 11.35 -11.51
N PHE A 74 2.63 11.16 -10.33
CA PHE A 74 1.31 10.54 -10.14
C PHE A 74 0.29 11.56 -9.68
N ASP A 75 -0.98 11.33 -10.04
CA ASP A 75 -2.11 12.13 -9.57
C ASP A 75 -2.64 11.63 -8.23
N LEU A 76 -2.42 10.32 -7.94
CA LEU A 76 -2.83 9.66 -6.71
C LEU A 76 -1.89 8.49 -6.40
N VAL A 77 -1.58 8.30 -5.13
CA VAL A 77 -0.87 7.12 -4.62
C VAL A 77 -1.76 6.36 -3.66
N ALA A 78 -1.98 5.08 -3.95
CA ALA A 78 -2.58 4.10 -3.04
C ALA A 78 -1.48 3.25 -2.42
N LEU A 79 -1.29 3.35 -1.11
CA LEU A 79 -0.19 2.72 -0.39
C LEU A 79 -0.73 1.67 0.58
N SER A 80 -0.13 0.49 0.60
CA SER A 80 -0.42 -0.55 1.58
C SER A 80 0.85 -1.04 2.25
N SER A 81 0.78 -1.27 3.56
CA SER A 81 1.91 -1.72 4.35
C SER A 81 1.46 -2.55 5.55
N TYR A 82 2.32 -3.46 5.96
CA TYR A 82 2.25 -4.16 7.25
C TYR A 82 2.96 -3.35 8.33
N SER A 83 2.74 -3.74 9.61
CA SER A 83 3.34 -3.05 10.76
C SER A 83 4.87 -3.02 10.71
N ALA A 84 5.51 -4.04 10.16
CA ALA A 84 6.97 -4.12 10.09
C ALA A 84 7.60 -3.08 9.13
N GLN A 85 6.83 -2.56 8.18
CA GLN A 85 7.30 -1.62 7.14
C GLN A 85 6.62 -0.26 7.24
N ILE A 86 5.85 -0.03 8.30
CA ILE A 86 4.97 1.14 8.37
C ILE A 86 5.73 2.47 8.40
N ASP A 87 6.88 2.51 9.06
CA ASP A 87 7.70 3.72 9.15
C ASP A 87 8.23 4.14 7.78
N GLU A 88 8.67 3.18 6.96
CA GLU A 88 9.07 3.43 5.57
C GLU A 88 7.88 3.86 4.70
N ALA A 89 6.70 3.24 4.90
CA ALA A 89 5.48 3.65 4.22
C ALA A 89 5.09 5.10 4.55
N TYR A 90 5.24 5.51 5.81
CA TYR A 90 4.99 6.88 6.23
C TYR A 90 6.00 7.86 5.64
N GLU A 91 7.28 7.49 5.62
CA GLU A 91 8.31 8.29 4.97
C GLU A 91 8.01 8.48 3.48
N LEU A 92 7.68 7.41 2.77
CA LEU A 92 7.30 7.47 1.36
C LEU A 92 6.06 8.35 1.14
N ALA A 93 5.04 8.19 1.98
CA ALA A 93 3.83 9.01 1.91
C ALA A 93 4.15 10.50 2.07
N MET A 94 5.05 10.86 2.99
CA MET A 94 5.48 12.24 3.18
C MET A 94 6.26 12.77 1.97
N ARG A 95 7.12 11.95 1.32
CA ARG A 95 7.84 12.33 0.10
C ARG A 95 6.88 12.70 -1.04
N PHE A 96 5.81 11.91 -1.25
CA PHE A 96 4.78 12.22 -2.26
C PHE A 96 3.99 13.47 -1.91
N ARG A 97 3.55 13.60 -0.67
CA ARG A 97 2.80 14.79 -0.21
C ARG A 97 3.61 16.07 -0.33
N ALA A 98 4.91 16.03 -0.05
CA ALA A 98 5.81 17.19 -0.23
C ALA A 98 5.87 17.67 -1.70
N ARG A 99 5.53 16.80 -2.65
CA ARG A 99 5.42 17.10 -4.09
C ARG A 99 4.00 17.45 -4.53
N GLY A 100 3.06 17.55 -3.59
CA GLY A 100 1.65 17.85 -3.87
C GLY A 100 0.83 16.65 -4.34
N VAL A 101 1.38 15.43 -4.30
CA VAL A 101 0.67 14.20 -4.69
C VAL A 101 -0.11 13.66 -3.50
N PRO A 102 -1.45 13.51 -3.60
CA PRO A 102 -2.25 12.94 -2.54
C PRO A 102 -1.94 11.45 -2.35
N VAL A 103 -1.86 11.04 -1.07
CA VAL A 103 -1.60 9.65 -0.68
C VAL A 103 -2.76 9.12 0.14
N VAL A 104 -3.30 8.00 -0.29
CA VAL A 104 -4.28 7.21 0.44
C VAL A 104 -3.59 5.95 0.95
N ILE A 105 -3.63 5.72 2.27
CA ILE A 105 -3.01 4.53 2.87
C ILE A 105 -4.06 3.64 3.52
N GLY A 106 -3.92 2.34 3.34
CA GLY A 106 -4.73 1.31 3.96
C GLY A 106 -3.91 0.16 4.53
N GLY A 107 -4.60 -0.85 5.00
CA GLY A 107 -4.01 -2.08 5.51
C GLY A 107 -4.21 -2.28 7.03
N PRO A 108 -3.78 -3.45 7.56
CA PRO A 108 -4.08 -3.84 8.94
C PRO A 108 -3.53 -2.87 9.99
N HIS A 109 -2.32 -2.37 9.80
CA HIS A 109 -1.71 -1.42 10.74
C HIS A 109 -2.51 -0.11 10.80
N VAL A 110 -2.85 0.45 9.64
CA VAL A 110 -3.62 1.70 9.51
C VAL A 110 -5.00 1.58 10.14
N THR A 111 -5.65 0.43 9.94
CA THR A 111 -6.94 0.12 10.56
C THR A 111 -6.84 0.08 12.08
N ALA A 112 -5.75 -0.45 12.64
CA ALA A 112 -5.52 -0.51 14.08
C ALA A 112 -5.04 0.82 14.68
N ARG A 113 -4.33 1.65 13.90
CA ARG A 113 -3.69 2.89 14.35
C ARG A 113 -4.04 4.11 13.47
N PRO A 114 -5.33 4.43 13.25
CA PRO A 114 -5.75 5.46 12.29
C PRO A 114 -5.26 6.87 12.65
N HIS A 115 -5.19 7.19 13.94
CA HIS A 115 -4.73 8.52 14.40
C HIS A 115 -3.24 8.75 14.14
N GLU A 116 -2.45 7.68 14.13
CA GLU A 116 -1.05 7.72 13.78
C GLU A 116 -0.89 7.94 12.27
N ALA A 117 -1.48 7.07 11.45
CA ALA A 117 -1.38 7.09 9.99
C ALA A 117 -1.80 8.43 9.37
N ARG A 118 -2.86 9.06 9.90
CA ARG A 118 -3.35 10.37 9.44
C ARG A 118 -2.34 11.52 9.50
N LYS A 119 -1.29 11.39 10.27
CA LYS A 119 -0.24 12.42 10.34
C LYS A 119 0.61 12.45 9.06
N TYR A 120 0.74 11.33 8.41
CA TYR A 120 1.70 11.10 7.32
C TYR A 120 1.08 11.10 5.93
N CYS A 121 -0.21 10.81 5.80
CA CYS A 121 -0.90 10.69 4.51
C CYS A 121 -2.01 11.74 4.33
N THR A 122 -2.59 11.79 3.15
CA THR A 122 -3.75 12.66 2.84
C THR A 122 -5.03 12.04 3.37
N SER A 123 -5.14 10.72 3.25
CA SER A 123 -6.36 9.97 3.55
C SER A 123 -6.01 8.59 4.08
N VAL A 124 -6.85 8.04 4.96
CA VAL A 124 -6.75 6.65 5.44
C VAL A 124 -8.00 5.86 5.10
N ILE A 125 -7.81 4.60 4.73
CA ILE A 125 -8.90 3.62 4.58
C ILE A 125 -8.82 2.66 5.77
N LEU A 126 -9.94 2.49 6.47
CA LEU A 126 -10.06 1.60 7.63
C LEU A 126 -10.92 0.39 7.26
N GLY A 127 -10.44 -0.81 7.54
CA GLY A 127 -11.04 -2.06 7.09
C GLY A 127 -10.64 -2.39 5.65
N GLU A 128 -11.54 -3.03 4.93
CA GLU A 128 -11.35 -3.40 3.53
C GLU A 128 -11.48 -2.19 2.62
N GLY A 129 -10.63 -2.09 1.60
CA GLY A 129 -10.62 -0.95 0.69
C GLY A 129 -11.74 -1.00 -0.35
N GLU A 130 -12.13 -2.21 -0.71
CA GLU A 130 -13.04 -2.49 -1.82
C GLU A 130 -14.37 -1.73 -1.75
N PRO A 131 -15.08 -1.71 -0.60
CA PRO A 131 -16.38 -1.02 -0.51
C PRO A 131 -16.31 0.48 -0.74
N VAL A 132 -15.14 1.08 -0.54
CA VAL A 132 -14.98 2.56 -0.58
C VAL A 132 -14.09 3.03 -1.73
N TRP A 133 -13.43 2.13 -2.45
CA TRP A 133 -12.40 2.49 -3.43
C TRP A 133 -12.90 3.41 -4.54
N LEU A 134 -14.06 3.10 -5.14
CA LEU A 134 -14.63 3.95 -6.20
C LEU A 134 -14.98 5.36 -5.70
N GLN A 135 -15.43 5.48 -4.46
CA GLN A 135 -15.64 6.78 -3.82
C GLN A 135 -14.33 7.54 -3.63
N VAL A 136 -13.26 6.83 -3.21
CA VAL A 136 -11.91 7.42 -3.08
C VAL A 136 -11.44 7.99 -4.41
N LEU A 137 -11.61 7.25 -5.51
CA LEU A 137 -11.23 7.71 -6.85
C LEU A 137 -12.01 8.95 -7.28
N GLU A 138 -13.33 8.95 -7.05
CA GLU A 138 -14.19 10.10 -7.38
C GLU A 138 -13.77 11.33 -6.56
N ASP A 139 -13.58 11.18 -5.25
CA ASP A 139 -13.19 12.27 -4.36
C ASP A 139 -11.78 12.79 -4.71
N ALA A 140 -10.85 11.89 -5.12
CA ALA A 140 -9.52 12.28 -5.59
C ALA A 140 -9.58 13.11 -6.88
N GLN A 141 -10.38 12.70 -7.87
CA GLN A 141 -10.57 13.45 -9.12
C GLN A 141 -11.13 14.85 -8.89
N GLN A 142 -11.95 15.01 -7.87
CA GLN A 142 -12.57 16.28 -7.50
C GLN A 142 -11.75 17.10 -6.50
N GLY A 143 -10.57 16.61 -6.10
CA GLY A 143 -9.69 17.28 -5.13
C GLY A 143 -10.30 17.39 -3.73
N ARG A 144 -11.24 16.50 -3.36
CA ARG A 144 -11.99 16.53 -2.09
C ARG A 144 -11.85 15.27 -1.26
N LEU A 145 -10.68 14.63 -1.29
CA LEU A 145 -10.42 13.44 -0.46
C LEU A 145 -10.79 13.69 1.00
N LYS A 146 -11.53 12.75 1.58
CA LYS A 146 -11.84 12.75 3.01
C LYS A 146 -10.61 12.32 3.79
N LEU A 147 -10.49 12.79 5.04
CA LEU A 147 -9.41 12.38 5.92
C LEU A 147 -9.48 10.87 6.26
N ILE A 148 -10.67 10.31 6.33
CA ILE A 148 -10.95 8.91 6.67
C ILE A 148 -12.06 8.36 5.79
N TYR A 149 -11.84 7.19 5.22
CA TYR A 149 -12.85 6.32 4.63
C TYR A 149 -12.97 5.09 5.54
N ASP A 150 -14.07 5.00 6.29
CA ASP A 150 -14.28 3.93 7.28
C ASP A 150 -15.18 2.84 6.70
N ALA A 151 -14.56 1.75 6.27
CA ALA A 151 -15.23 0.59 5.70
C ALA A 151 -15.48 -0.54 6.72
N ARG A 152 -15.07 -0.40 8.00
CA ARG A 152 -15.11 -1.48 9.01
C ARG A 152 -16.51 -2.03 9.30
N LYS A 153 -17.56 -1.32 8.90
CA LYS A 153 -18.97 -1.73 9.09
C LYS A 153 -19.70 -1.90 7.76
N LEU A 154 -18.97 -1.84 6.66
CA LEU A 154 -19.54 -2.08 5.35
C LEU A 154 -19.38 -3.56 5.02
N ASP A 155 -20.46 -4.19 4.62
CA ASP A 155 -20.43 -5.55 4.12
C ASP A 155 -19.90 -5.54 2.68
N PHE A 156 -18.95 -6.41 2.40
CA PHE A 156 -18.42 -6.65 1.08
C PHE A 156 -18.20 -8.14 0.87
N GLU A 157 -18.85 -8.69 -0.15
CA GLU A 157 -18.67 -10.08 -0.53
C GLU A 157 -17.46 -10.19 -1.48
N LEU A 158 -16.41 -10.88 -1.05
CA LEU A 158 -15.21 -11.09 -1.89
C LEU A 158 -15.52 -11.79 -3.22
N ALA A 159 -16.61 -12.54 -3.28
CA ALA A 159 -17.08 -13.15 -4.53
C ALA A 159 -17.50 -12.11 -5.59
N ASP A 160 -17.85 -10.90 -5.18
CA ASP A 160 -18.21 -9.78 -6.05
C ASP A 160 -16.99 -8.96 -6.47
N ALA A 161 -15.82 -9.19 -5.87
CA ALA A 161 -14.58 -8.55 -6.28
C ALA A 161 -14.16 -9.02 -7.68
N PRO A 162 -13.67 -8.14 -8.53
CA PRO A 162 -13.04 -8.55 -9.77
C PRO A 162 -11.78 -9.37 -9.50
N MET A 163 -11.33 -10.12 -10.51
CA MET A 163 -10.01 -10.75 -10.47
C MET A 163 -8.95 -9.67 -10.18
N PRO A 164 -8.03 -9.92 -9.23
CA PRO A 164 -6.90 -9.02 -9.03
C PRO A 164 -6.11 -8.81 -10.33
N ALA A 165 -5.65 -7.61 -10.58
CA ALA A 165 -4.96 -7.22 -11.82
C ALA A 165 -3.52 -7.78 -11.86
N PHE A 166 -3.38 -9.11 -11.98
CA PHE A 166 -2.07 -9.78 -11.99
C PHE A 166 -1.23 -9.50 -13.23
N GLU A 167 -1.78 -8.84 -14.22
CA GLU A 167 -1.07 -8.40 -15.43
C GLU A 167 -0.22 -7.14 -15.22
N LEU A 168 -0.33 -6.47 -14.07
CA LEU A 168 0.46 -5.29 -13.68
C LEU A 168 1.81 -5.70 -13.03
#